data_04a003e4a8143223f26a10d4bb505f8f
#
_entry.id   04a003e4a8143223f26a10d4bb505f8f
#
_cell.length_a   1.000
_cell.length_b   1.000
_cell.length_c   1.000
_cell.angle_alpha   90.00
_cell.angle_beta   90.00
_cell.angle_gamma   90.00
#
_symmetry.space_group_name_H-M   'P 1'
#
loop_
_entity.id
_entity.type
_entity.pdbx_description
1 polymer ?
#
loop_
_entity_poly.entity_id
_entity_poly.type
_entity_poly.pdbx_seq_one_letter_code
_entity_poly.pdbx_strand_id
1 'polypeptide(L)'
;MARDASAVSSAPRQLLSLSDGIVLICGMVIGAGIFKAPSIVAANTSSNAEFLFAWIFGGVVSVCGALVYAELASRHPETGGEYAYLARGFGRGAAFVFAWSRMTVIQTGAIAAVAFVFGDYASEIFRLGDKSSAIYAALGVAVLTLLNFAGTVESKTLQKIMQVLLFAGLLFIALGGLMAGAAPGPAEPASGGSFGLAMIFVLLTYGGWNEAAYLAGEVRDPRRNMIRILVGGILAVTVLYLLVNLGYLAALGLGGMRQSKAVAADLMRVVTGEKGALLLALIVCLAALTTVNAAIFTGARTNYALGRDFALFARLGSWREAGSTPGNALLLQGAIAAALVLVASFTPDGFSAMVAYTAPVFWTFFLLTGLTLFMFRRAGGDPPAFRVPLYPVVPLAFCGTCAYMLYSSVNYVRFAVEFGVPVLAGLVIMLAGIPLYFLARRKA
;
A
#
# COMPACT_ATOMS: atom_id res chain seq x y z
N MET A 1 -35.77 -39.96 7.68
CA MET A 1 -35.58 -39.00 6.57
C MET A 1 -34.35 -38.18 6.92
N ALA A 2 -33.17 -38.62 6.46
CA ALA A 2 -31.91 -37.93 6.61
C ALA A 2 -31.84 -36.88 5.49
N ARG A 3 -31.73 -35.59 5.87
CA ARG A 3 -31.43 -34.52 4.93
C ARG A 3 -29.92 -34.52 4.66
N ASP A 4 -29.57 -34.94 3.46
CA ASP A 4 -28.25 -34.75 2.87
C ASP A 4 -27.90 -33.26 2.88
N ALA A 5 -27.04 -32.89 3.80
CA ALA A 5 -26.32 -31.60 3.74
C ALA A 5 -25.02 -31.84 2.94
N SER A 6 -25.14 -32.00 1.64
CA SER A 6 -24.01 -31.85 0.73
C SER A 6 -23.63 -30.38 0.69
N ALA A 7 -22.76 -29.97 1.62
CA ALA A 7 -22.03 -28.70 1.51
C ALA A 7 -21.19 -28.79 0.23
N VAL A 8 -21.73 -28.26 -0.86
CA VAL A 8 -21.00 -28.02 -2.10
C VAL A 8 -19.90 -27.01 -1.77
N SER A 9 -18.71 -27.52 -1.50
CA SER A 9 -17.49 -26.75 -1.51
C SER A 9 -17.31 -26.24 -2.95
N SER A 10 -17.88 -25.07 -3.26
CA SER A 10 -17.67 -24.41 -4.53
C SER A 10 -16.25 -23.87 -4.55
N ALA A 11 -15.31 -24.63 -5.10
CA ALA A 11 -14.00 -24.10 -5.44
C ALA A 11 -14.19 -22.83 -6.30
N PRO A 12 -13.35 -21.79 -6.14
CA PRO A 12 -13.43 -20.57 -6.93
C PRO A 12 -13.44 -20.93 -8.42
N ARG A 13 -14.39 -20.37 -9.17
CA ARG A 13 -14.44 -20.61 -10.62
C ARG A 13 -13.26 -19.91 -11.27
N GLN A 14 -12.45 -20.63 -12.03
CA GLN A 14 -11.31 -20.11 -12.80
C GLN A 14 -11.83 -19.30 -14.02
N LEU A 15 -12.17 -18.05 -13.80
CA LEU A 15 -12.78 -17.16 -14.80
C LEU A 15 -11.78 -16.17 -15.42
N LEU A 16 -10.70 -15.83 -14.71
CA LEU A 16 -9.76 -14.80 -15.12
C LEU A 16 -8.85 -15.26 -16.25
N SER A 17 -8.88 -14.53 -17.37
CA SER A 17 -7.93 -14.69 -18.48
C SER A 17 -6.59 -14.02 -18.13
N LEU A 18 -5.56 -14.23 -18.98
CA LEU A 18 -4.25 -13.60 -18.84
C LEU A 18 -4.35 -12.06 -18.85
N SER A 19 -5.12 -11.50 -19.78
CA SER A 19 -5.32 -10.05 -19.91
C SER A 19 -6.07 -9.47 -18.71
N ASP A 20 -7.13 -10.16 -18.24
CA ASP A 20 -7.89 -9.71 -17.08
C ASP A 20 -7.00 -9.65 -15.83
N GLY A 21 -6.16 -10.66 -15.63
CA GLY A 21 -5.21 -10.72 -14.53
C GLY A 21 -4.17 -9.57 -14.57
N ILE A 22 -3.60 -9.28 -15.75
CA ILE A 22 -2.65 -8.16 -15.91
C ILE A 22 -3.33 -6.82 -15.59
N VAL A 23 -4.51 -6.57 -16.13
CA VAL A 23 -5.27 -5.34 -15.87
C VAL A 23 -5.61 -5.19 -14.38
N LEU A 24 -6.00 -6.29 -13.72
CA LEU A 24 -6.28 -6.28 -12.29
C LEU A 24 -5.03 -5.93 -11.46
N ILE A 25 -3.86 -6.50 -11.78
CA ILE A 25 -2.61 -6.15 -11.09
C ILE A 25 -2.27 -4.67 -11.29
N CYS A 26 -2.35 -4.18 -12.52
CA CYS A 26 -2.15 -2.75 -12.79
C CYS A 26 -3.09 -1.89 -11.93
N GLY A 27 -4.37 -2.27 -11.84
CA GLY A 27 -5.36 -1.56 -11.05
C GLY A 27 -5.13 -1.62 -9.53
N MET A 28 -4.53 -2.69 -9.02
CA MET A 28 -4.21 -2.84 -7.59
C MET A 28 -2.94 -2.10 -7.19
N VAL A 29 -1.93 -2.05 -8.07
CA VAL A 29 -0.64 -1.43 -7.81
C VAL A 29 -0.67 0.08 -8.06
N ILE A 30 -1.35 0.53 -9.12
CA ILE A 30 -1.42 1.95 -9.45
C ILE A 30 -2.39 2.66 -8.51
N GLY A 31 -1.82 3.40 -7.57
CA GLY A 31 -2.54 4.20 -6.57
C GLY A 31 -2.04 5.65 -6.50
N ALA A 32 -2.45 6.35 -5.44
CA ALA A 32 -2.07 7.75 -5.22
C ALA A 32 -0.57 7.97 -4.96
N GLY A 33 0.20 6.92 -4.64
CA GLY A 33 1.61 7.00 -4.29
C GLY A 33 2.50 7.61 -5.38
N ILE A 34 2.23 7.34 -6.66
CA ILE A 34 3.02 7.85 -7.79
C ILE A 34 2.93 9.38 -7.97
N PHE A 35 1.94 10.02 -7.36
CA PHE A 35 1.78 11.47 -7.38
C PHE A 35 2.51 12.17 -6.22
N LYS A 36 3.01 11.44 -5.22
CA LYS A 36 3.70 11.99 -4.05
C LYS A 36 5.11 11.45 -3.87
N ALA A 37 5.30 10.13 -3.98
CA ALA A 37 6.59 9.48 -3.73
C ALA A 37 7.74 9.99 -4.61
N PRO A 38 7.57 10.36 -5.90
CA PRO A 38 8.69 10.81 -6.74
C PRO A 38 9.46 11.99 -6.17
N SER A 39 8.80 12.97 -5.54
CA SER A 39 9.49 14.11 -4.93
C SER A 39 10.36 13.68 -3.75
N ILE A 40 9.89 12.73 -2.93
CA ILE A 40 10.61 12.21 -1.77
C ILE A 40 11.77 11.31 -2.24
N VAL A 41 11.56 10.49 -3.26
CA VAL A 41 12.62 9.67 -3.87
C VAL A 41 13.71 10.57 -4.45
N ALA A 42 13.32 11.66 -5.16
CA ALA A 42 14.25 12.67 -5.68
C ALA A 42 15.07 13.33 -4.56
N ALA A 43 14.46 13.62 -3.41
CA ALA A 43 15.14 14.17 -2.24
C ALA A 43 16.18 13.21 -1.61
N ASN A 44 16.03 11.90 -1.85
CA ASN A 44 16.86 10.85 -1.29
C ASN A 44 17.80 10.17 -2.30
N THR A 45 17.96 10.73 -3.49
CA THR A 45 18.85 10.25 -4.54
C THR A 45 19.79 11.38 -5.00
N SER A 46 21.02 11.02 -5.36
CA SER A 46 22.08 11.97 -5.72
C SER A 46 22.11 12.34 -7.20
N SER A 47 21.51 11.51 -8.06
CA SER A 47 21.54 11.68 -9.51
C SER A 47 20.27 11.15 -10.19
N ASN A 48 20.02 11.60 -11.42
CA ASN A 48 18.94 11.08 -12.25
C ASN A 48 19.06 9.57 -12.48
N ALA A 49 20.29 9.07 -12.62
CA ALA A 49 20.54 7.64 -12.80
C ALA A 49 20.15 6.83 -11.56
N GLU A 50 20.52 7.29 -10.37
CA GLU A 50 20.16 6.65 -9.09
C GLU A 50 18.65 6.72 -8.87
N PHE A 51 18.01 7.86 -9.18
CA PHE A 51 16.56 8.03 -9.11
C PHE A 51 15.82 7.01 -10.00
N LEU A 52 16.19 6.89 -11.27
CA LEU A 52 15.58 5.92 -12.20
C LEU A 52 15.90 4.48 -11.83
N PHE A 53 17.13 4.21 -11.36
CA PHE A 53 17.52 2.89 -10.87
C PHE A 53 16.65 2.45 -9.71
N ALA A 54 16.30 3.34 -8.76
CA ALA A 54 15.42 3.01 -7.65
C ALA A 54 14.05 2.48 -8.14
N TRP A 55 13.47 3.10 -9.17
CA TRP A 55 12.20 2.66 -9.74
C TRP A 55 12.29 1.31 -10.48
N ILE A 56 13.38 1.08 -11.25
CA ILE A 56 13.63 -0.22 -11.90
C ILE A 56 13.80 -1.31 -10.84
N PHE A 57 14.66 -1.05 -9.86
CA PHE A 57 14.95 -2.00 -8.79
C PHE A 57 13.70 -2.31 -7.96
N GLY A 58 12.84 -1.30 -7.68
CA GLY A 58 11.56 -1.48 -7.03
C GLY A 58 10.63 -2.42 -7.78
N GLY A 59 10.58 -2.32 -9.11
CA GLY A 59 9.84 -3.26 -9.96
C GLY A 59 10.38 -4.70 -9.85
N VAL A 60 11.69 -4.90 -9.90
CA VAL A 60 12.32 -6.22 -9.75
C VAL A 60 12.01 -6.84 -8.38
N VAL A 61 12.15 -6.08 -7.30
CA VAL A 61 11.83 -6.55 -5.95
C VAL A 61 10.35 -6.90 -5.81
N SER A 62 9.47 -6.09 -6.40
CA SER A 62 8.02 -6.35 -6.39
C SER A 62 7.65 -7.63 -7.12
N VAL A 63 8.33 -7.94 -8.25
CA VAL A 63 8.19 -9.23 -8.93
C VAL A 63 8.61 -10.38 -8.01
N CYS A 64 9.77 -10.27 -7.34
CA CYS A 64 10.23 -11.31 -6.41
C CYS A 64 9.22 -11.55 -5.28
N GLY A 65 8.69 -10.48 -4.68
CA GLY A 65 7.68 -10.58 -3.63
C GLY A 65 6.37 -11.20 -4.13
N ALA A 66 5.88 -10.74 -5.28
CA ALA A 66 4.64 -11.26 -5.87
C ALA A 66 4.73 -12.76 -6.17
N LEU A 67 5.87 -13.24 -6.68
CA LEU A 67 6.10 -14.66 -6.91
C LEU A 67 6.11 -15.47 -5.60
N VAL A 68 6.72 -14.95 -4.52
CA VAL A 68 6.71 -15.58 -3.19
C VAL A 68 5.27 -15.71 -2.67
N TYR A 69 4.49 -14.63 -2.72
CA TYR A 69 3.10 -14.62 -2.27
C TYR A 69 2.20 -15.51 -3.14
N ALA A 70 2.45 -15.59 -4.44
CA ALA A 70 1.71 -16.49 -5.32
C ALA A 70 1.90 -17.96 -4.93
N GLU A 71 3.12 -18.38 -4.54
CA GLU A 71 3.31 -19.75 -4.05
C GLU A 71 2.64 -19.97 -2.70
N LEU A 72 2.72 -18.98 -1.76
CA LEU A 72 2.03 -19.07 -0.48
C LEU A 72 0.51 -19.20 -0.65
N ALA A 73 -0.10 -18.36 -1.50
CA ALA A 73 -1.52 -18.42 -1.81
C ALA A 73 -1.92 -19.74 -2.50
N SER A 74 -1.04 -20.27 -3.38
CA SER A 74 -1.26 -21.53 -4.06
C SER A 74 -1.15 -22.77 -3.14
N ARG A 75 -0.33 -22.68 -2.08
CA ARG A 75 -0.20 -23.72 -1.04
C ARG A 75 -1.35 -23.70 -0.04
N HIS A 76 -1.83 -22.51 0.27
CA HIS A 76 -2.86 -22.27 1.28
C HIS A 76 -3.90 -21.32 0.72
N PRO A 77 -4.82 -21.80 -0.15
CA PRO A 77 -5.82 -20.98 -0.82
C PRO A 77 -6.95 -20.52 0.12
N GLU A 78 -6.78 -20.67 1.42
CA GLU A 78 -7.76 -20.27 2.42
C GLU A 78 -7.84 -18.75 2.56
N THR A 79 -9.00 -18.27 2.95
CA THR A 79 -9.21 -16.86 3.29
C THR A 79 -8.38 -16.47 4.52
N GLY A 80 -7.58 -15.41 4.43
CA GLY A 80 -6.79 -14.92 5.59
C GLY A 80 -5.40 -14.41 5.24
N GLY A 81 -4.86 -14.74 4.05
CA GLY A 81 -3.60 -14.19 3.56
C GLY A 81 -2.45 -14.28 4.57
N GLU A 82 -1.73 -13.18 4.77
CA GLU A 82 -0.59 -13.12 5.70
C GLU A 82 -0.93 -13.62 7.10
N TYR A 83 -2.16 -13.33 7.60
CA TYR A 83 -2.59 -13.83 8.90
C TYR A 83 -2.54 -15.35 8.98
N ALA A 84 -3.05 -16.04 7.96
CA ALA A 84 -3.06 -17.50 7.90
C ALA A 84 -1.64 -18.07 7.75
N TYR A 85 -0.80 -17.45 6.92
CA TYR A 85 0.59 -17.88 6.73
C TYR A 85 1.41 -17.75 8.01
N LEU A 86 1.26 -16.62 8.72
CA LEU A 86 1.93 -16.38 10.00
C LEU A 86 1.43 -17.32 11.10
N ALA A 87 0.10 -17.60 11.14
CA ALA A 87 -0.46 -18.55 12.10
C ALA A 87 0.09 -19.97 11.93
N ARG A 88 0.24 -20.42 10.67
CA ARG A 88 0.77 -21.76 10.34
C ARG A 88 2.29 -21.84 10.50
N GLY A 89 3.03 -20.77 10.12
CA GLY A 89 4.49 -20.75 10.20
C GLY A 89 5.00 -20.49 11.62
N PHE A 90 4.51 -19.46 12.28
CA PHE A 90 5.02 -18.98 13.58
C PHE A 90 4.02 -19.14 14.74
N GLY A 91 2.83 -19.65 14.47
CA GLY A 91 1.81 -19.90 15.47
C GLY A 91 0.87 -18.71 15.72
N ARG A 92 -0.19 -18.97 16.53
CA ARG A 92 -1.29 -18.03 16.80
C ARG A 92 -0.81 -16.69 17.39
N GLY A 93 0.29 -16.68 18.16
CA GLY A 93 0.83 -15.45 18.74
C GLY A 93 1.32 -14.46 17.67
N ALA A 94 2.08 -14.94 16.69
CA ALA A 94 2.55 -14.09 15.59
C ALA A 94 1.40 -13.55 14.73
N ALA A 95 0.41 -14.39 14.45
CA ALA A 95 -0.79 -13.98 13.72
C ALA A 95 -1.60 -12.92 14.48
N PHE A 96 -1.71 -13.05 15.80
CA PHE A 96 -2.37 -12.04 16.64
C PHE A 96 -1.62 -10.70 16.59
N VAL A 97 -0.28 -10.70 16.78
CA VAL A 97 0.52 -9.48 16.72
C VAL A 97 0.43 -8.83 15.34
N PHE A 98 0.38 -9.63 14.27
CA PHE A 98 0.13 -9.12 12.92
C PHE A 98 -1.24 -8.43 12.81
N ALA A 99 -2.32 -9.11 13.24
CA ALA A 99 -3.68 -8.56 13.15
C ALA A 99 -3.83 -7.28 13.99
N TRP A 100 -3.24 -7.25 15.19
CA TRP A 100 -3.15 -6.06 16.04
C TRP A 100 -2.40 -4.93 15.32
N SER A 101 -1.21 -5.23 14.77
CA SER A 101 -0.40 -4.24 14.05
C SER A 101 -1.06 -3.75 12.78
N ARG A 102 -1.79 -4.63 12.07
CA ARG A 102 -2.56 -4.24 10.89
C ARG A 102 -3.66 -3.24 11.28
N MET A 103 -4.38 -3.52 12.37
CA MET A 103 -5.45 -2.65 12.86
C MET A 103 -4.93 -1.28 13.33
N THR A 104 -3.82 -1.26 14.05
CA THR A 104 -3.37 -0.04 14.77
C THR A 104 -2.29 0.74 14.03
N VAL A 105 -1.48 0.08 13.18
CA VAL A 105 -0.32 0.69 12.51
C VAL A 105 -0.46 0.65 11.00
N ILE A 106 -0.51 -0.55 10.40
CA ILE A 106 -0.36 -0.69 8.95
C ILE A 106 -1.54 -0.07 8.20
N GLN A 107 -2.76 -0.54 8.50
CA GLN A 107 -3.96 -0.12 7.77
C GLN A 107 -4.34 1.33 8.08
N THR A 108 -4.34 1.70 9.35
CA THR A 108 -4.71 3.05 9.79
C THR A 108 -3.66 4.09 9.37
N GLY A 109 -2.38 3.74 9.41
CA GLY A 109 -1.31 4.59 8.90
C GLY A 109 -1.35 4.73 7.38
N ALA A 110 -1.69 3.68 6.62
CA ALA A 110 -1.89 3.76 5.18
C ALA A 110 -3.09 4.68 4.83
N ILE A 111 -4.21 4.56 5.56
CA ILE A 111 -5.36 5.47 5.41
C ILE A 111 -4.92 6.92 5.62
N ALA A 112 -4.19 7.21 6.72
CA ALA A 112 -3.72 8.55 7.02
C ALA A 112 -2.72 9.06 5.98
N ALA A 113 -1.78 8.22 5.52
CA ALA A 113 -0.81 8.60 4.49
C ALA A 113 -1.51 9.02 3.17
N VAL A 114 -2.43 8.21 2.67
CA VAL A 114 -3.17 8.54 1.44
C VAL A 114 -4.10 9.73 1.64
N ALA A 115 -4.65 9.91 2.85
CA ALA A 115 -5.44 11.10 3.18
C ALA A 115 -4.58 12.38 3.13
N PHE A 116 -3.29 12.35 3.49
CA PHE A 116 -2.38 13.47 3.27
C PHE A 116 -2.10 13.73 1.79
N VAL A 117 -2.02 12.71 0.94
CA VAL A 117 -1.95 12.92 -0.52
C VAL A 117 -3.20 13.68 -1.00
N PHE A 118 -4.39 13.26 -0.56
CA PHE A 118 -5.62 14.02 -0.83
C PHE A 118 -5.50 15.46 -0.33
N GLY A 119 -5.02 15.66 0.90
CA GLY A 119 -4.88 16.98 1.51
C GLY A 119 -3.91 17.89 0.77
N ASP A 120 -2.78 17.38 0.31
CA ASP A 120 -1.79 18.14 -0.46
C ASP A 120 -2.40 18.64 -1.77
N TYR A 121 -3.04 17.75 -2.55
CA TYR A 121 -3.67 18.11 -3.82
C TYR A 121 -4.94 18.96 -3.66
N ALA A 122 -5.73 18.76 -2.62
CA ALA A 122 -6.86 19.64 -2.31
C ALA A 122 -6.39 21.06 -1.94
N SER A 123 -5.22 21.18 -1.33
CA SER A 123 -4.60 22.47 -0.99
C SER A 123 -4.10 23.25 -2.22
N GLU A 124 -3.82 22.55 -3.35
CA GLU A 124 -3.54 23.20 -4.65
C GLU A 124 -4.82 23.82 -5.24
N ILE A 125 -6.00 23.25 -4.95
CA ILE A 125 -7.29 23.77 -5.44
C ILE A 125 -7.76 24.95 -4.58
N PHE A 126 -7.72 24.76 -3.26
CA PHE A 126 -8.11 25.79 -2.31
C PHE A 126 -7.32 25.66 -0.99
N ARG A 127 -6.55 26.67 -0.65
CA ARG A 127 -5.68 26.66 0.54
C ARG A 127 -6.40 27.21 1.76
N LEU A 128 -6.51 26.38 2.82
CA LEU A 128 -7.14 26.71 4.11
C LEU A 128 -6.14 27.26 5.16
N GLY A 129 -4.95 27.71 4.75
CA GLY A 129 -3.87 28.16 5.63
C GLY A 129 -2.74 27.12 5.73
N ASP A 130 -1.87 27.27 6.74
CA ASP A 130 -0.63 26.46 6.83
C ASP A 130 -0.87 24.98 7.14
N LYS A 131 -1.99 24.65 7.77
CA LYS A 131 -2.41 23.28 8.08
C LYS A 131 -3.42 22.70 7.07
N SER A 132 -3.54 23.30 5.88
CA SER A 132 -4.52 22.95 4.86
C SER A 132 -4.54 21.46 4.55
N SER A 133 -3.37 20.85 4.29
CA SER A 133 -3.26 19.42 3.97
C SER A 133 -3.82 18.54 5.10
N ALA A 134 -3.48 18.83 6.36
CA ALA A 134 -3.98 18.07 7.52
C ALA A 134 -5.49 18.24 7.72
N ILE A 135 -6.03 19.45 7.49
CA ILE A 135 -7.48 19.71 7.60
C ILE A 135 -8.24 18.88 6.58
N TYR A 136 -7.81 18.90 5.30
CA TYR A 136 -8.43 18.09 4.25
C TYR A 136 -8.29 16.60 4.53
N ALA A 137 -7.12 16.14 4.96
CA ALA A 137 -6.89 14.74 5.33
C ALA A 137 -7.85 14.29 6.45
N ALA A 138 -8.01 15.08 7.51
CA ALA A 138 -8.92 14.78 8.61
C ALA A 138 -10.39 14.76 8.14
N LEU A 139 -10.80 15.73 7.32
CA LEU A 139 -12.14 15.77 6.74
C LEU A 139 -12.41 14.56 5.85
N GLY A 140 -11.45 14.20 4.98
CA GLY A 140 -11.57 13.01 4.11
C GLY A 140 -11.75 11.73 4.91
N VAL A 141 -10.93 11.50 5.95
CA VAL A 141 -11.05 10.33 6.82
C VAL A 141 -12.39 10.33 7.56
N ALA A 142 -12.81 11.45 8.12
CA ALA A 142 -14.06 11.55 8.89
C ALA A 142 -15.28 11.30 7.98
N VAL A 143 -15.36 11.99 6.85
CA VAL A 143 -16.50 11.88 5.92
C VAL A 143 -16.60 10.45 5.38
N LEU A 144 -15.50 9.87 4.91
CA LEU A 144 -15.51 8.51 4.35
C LEU A 144 -15.80 7.45 5.42
N THR A 145 -15.32 7.64 6.66
CA THR A 145 -15.67 6.74 7.77
C THR A 145 -17.17 6.79 8.07
N LEU A 146 -17.77 7.99 8.13
CA LEU A 146 -19.20 8.16 8.37
C LEU A 146 -20.07 7.62 7.23
N LEU A 147 -19.65 7.81 5.96
CA LEU A 147 -20.34 7.25 4.79
C LEU A 147 -20.32 5.72 4.83
N ASN A 148 -19.18 5.10 5.12
CA ASN A 148 -19.09 3.66 5.30
C ASN A 148 -19.91 3.15 6.49
N PHE A 149 -19.93 3.91 7.59
CA PHE A 149 -20.76 3.58 8.76
C PHE A 149 -22.26 3.65 8.43
N ALA A 150 -22.68 4.61 7.62
CA ALA A 150 -24.06 4.72 7.15
C ALA A 150 -24.48 3.58 6.21
N GLY A 151 -23.52 2.87 5.62
CA GLY A 151 -23.77 1.73 4.73
C GLY A 151 -23.93 2.10 3.27
N THR A 152 -23.31 3.19 2.83
CA THR A 152 -23.27 3.55 1.40
C THR A 152 -22.47 2.50 0.63
N VAL A 153 -23.13 1.91 -0.37
CA VAL A 153 -22.51 0.88 -1.23
C VAL A 153 -21.54 1.55 -2.20
N GLU A 154 -20.33 1.03 -2.26
CA GLU A 154 -19.38 1.44 -3.31
C GLU A 154 -19.94 1.14 -4.70
N SER A 155 -19.99 2.17 -5.54
CA SER A 155 -20.33 1.98 -6.94
C SER A 155 -19.11 1.43 -7.70
N LYS A 156 -19.18 0.16 -8.12
CA LYS A 156 -18.15 -0.47 -8.98
C LYS A 156 -17.91 0.33 -10.26
N THR A 157 -18.94 1.01 -10.76
CA THR A 157 -18.84 1.87 -11.93
C THR A 157 -18.00 3.11 -11.66
N LEU A 158 -18.21 3.76 -10.51
CA LEU A 158 -17.40 4.93 -10.12
C LEU A 158 -15.92 4.54 -9.94
N GLN A 159 -15.63 3.41 -9.31
CA GLN A 159 -14.27 2.91 -9.14
C GLN A 159 -13.58 2.66 -10.48
N LYS A 160 -14.28 2.05 -11.46
CA LYS A 160 -13.75 1.85 -12.82
C LYS A 160 -13.47 3.18 -13.53
N ILE A 161 -14.38 4.14 -13.44
CA ILE A 161 -14.19 5.47 -14.05
C ILE A 161 -12.96 6.14 -13.45
N MET A 162 -12.83 6.13 -12.11
CA MET A 162 -11.66 6.71 -11.42
C MET A 162 -10.36 6.03 -11.85
N GLN A 163 -10.35 4.71 -12.01
CA GLN A 163 -9.19 3.96 -12.49
C GLN A 163 -8.80 4.39 -13.91
N VAL A 164 -9.75 4.55 -14.81
CA VAL A 164 -9.50 5.03 -16.20
C VAL A 164 -8.95 6.45 -16.19
N LEU A 165 -9.54 7.34 -15.40
CA LEU A 165 -9.07 8.73 -15.28
C LEU A 165 -7.65 8.79 -14.69
N LEU A 166 -7.34 7.95 -13.71
CA LEU A 166 -6.02 7.83 -13.12
C LEU A 166 -4.97 7.42 -14.18
N PHE A 167 -5.26 6.36 -14.94
CA PHE A 167 -4.41 5.90 -16.04
C PHE A 167 -4.20 6.98 -17.11
N ALA A 168 -5.28 7.63 -17.54
CA ALA A 168 -5.23 8.71 -18.51
C ALA A 168 -4.39 9.89 -17.98
N GLY A 169 -4.55 10.26 -16.71
CA GLY A 169 -3.76 11.29 -16.04
C GLY A 169 -2.26 10.96 -16.01
N LEU A 170 -1.90 9.70 -15.68
CA LEU A 170 -0.51 9.26 -15.67
C LEU A 170 0.12 9.27 -17.07
N LEU A 171 -0.60 8.83 -18.09
CA LEU A 171 -0.12 8.92 -19.49
C LEU A 171 0.04 10.37 -19.92
N PHE A 172 -0.89 11.24 -19.53
CA PHE A 172 -0.82 12.65 -19.84
C PHE A 172 0.39 13.33 -19.16
N ILE A 173 0.68 12.99 -17.90
CA ILE A 173 1.90 13.43 -17.19
C ILE A 173 3.14 12.95 -17.91
N ALA A 174 3.21 11.67 -18.27
CA ALA A 174 4.36 11.08 -18.95
C ALA A 174 4.64 11.78 -20.29
N LEU A 175 3.63 11.86 -21.14
CA LEU A 175 3.76 12.46 -22.49
C LEU A 175 3.98 13.97 -22.40
N GLY A 176 3.18 14.68 -21.60
CA GLY A 176 3.28 16.11 -21.43
C GLY A 176 4.64 16.53 -20.87
N GLY A 177 5.15 15.83 -19.87
CA GLY A 177 6.46 16.09 -19.30
C GLY A 177 7.59 15.86 -20.28
N LEU A 178 7.55 14.80 -21.08
CA LEU A 178 8.56 14.54 -22.13
C LEU A 178 8.52 15.56 -23.25
N MET A 179 7.35 16.13 -23.54
CA MET A 179 7.19 17.18 -24.58
C MET A 179 7.53 18.58 -24.10
N ALA A 180 7.53 18.84 -22.81
CA ALA A 180 7.80 20.16 -22.23
C ALA A 180 9.25 20.63 -22.42
N GLY A 181 10.16 19.70 -22.74
CA GLY A 181 11.60 19.98 -22.89
C GLY A 181 12.35 19.99 -21.57
N ALA A 182 13.68 19.98 -21.64
CA ALA A 182 14.51 19.90 -20.43
C ALA A 182 14.39 21.17 -19.58
N ALA A 183 14.04 21.01 -18.33
CA ALA A 183 14.12 22.08 -17.35
C ALA A 183 15.59 22.45 -17.10
N PRO A 184 15.96 23.72 -17.24
CA PRO A 184 17.29 24.17 -16.88
C PRO A 184 17.38 24.36 -15.36
N GLY A 185 18.15 23.56 -14.72
CA GLY A 185 18.50 23.79 -13.32
C GLY A 185 19.66 22.91 -12.90
N PRO A 186 20.70 23.43 -12.24
CA PRO A 186 21.70 22.62 -11.61
C PRO A 186 21.01 21.77 -10.55
N ALA A 187 21.25 20.46 -10.59
CA ALA A 187 20.85 19.58 -9.51
C ALA A 187 21.61 20.03 -8.26
N GLU A 188 20.95 20.69 -7.32
CA GLU A 188 21.54 20.90 -6.01
C GLU A 188 21.85 19.52 -5.40
N PRO A 189 23.06 19.36 -4.81
CA PRO A 189 23.43 18.08 -4.20
C PRO A 189 22.40 17.70 -3.16
N ALA A 190 22.02 16.42 -3.15
CA ALA A 190 21.11 15.88 -2.16
C ALA A 190 21.73 16.08 -0.77
N SER A 191 21.09 16.86 0.07
CA SER A 191 21.52 17.02 1.46
C SER A 191 21.09 15.79 2.25
N GLY A 192 22.04 14.82 2.45
CA GLY A 192 21.92 13.80 3.48
C GLY A 192 20.89 12.68 3.25
N GLY A 193 20.40 12.49 2.02
CA GLY A 193 19.44 11.42 1.72
C GLY A 193 20.04 10.02 1.69
N SER A 194 19.22 9.00 1.88
CA SER A 194 19.61 7.59 1.89
C SER A 194 18.85 6.83 0.82
N PHE A 195 19.57 6.06 -0.03
CA PHE A 195 18.97 5.18 -1.02
C PHE A 195 17.95 4.20 -0.40
N GLY A 196 18.24 3.69 0.81
CA GLY A 196 17.28 2.85 1.54
C GLY A 196 15.98 3.55 1.84
N LEU A 197 16.01 4.86 2.14
CA LEU A 197 14.81 5.67 2.34
C LEU A 197 14.06 5.88 1.02
N ALA A 198 14.76 6.22 -0.06
CA ALA A 198 14.17 6.27 -1.39
C ALA A 198 13.43 4.97 -1.73
N MET A 199 14.05 3.82 -1.46
CA MET A 199 13.47 2.51 -1.72
C MET A 199 12.23 2.20 -0.88
N ILE A 200 12.11 2.71 0.35
CA ILE A 200 10.89 2.57 1.16
C ILE A 200 9.69 3.19 0.42
N PHE A 201 9.84 4.41 -0.10
CA PHE A 201 8.78 5.10 -0.83
C PHE A 201 8.50 4.48 -2.20
N VAL A 202 9.54 4.03 -2.91
CA VAL A 202 9.39 3.31 -4.18
C VAL A 202 8.59 2.04 -3.98
N LEU A 203 8.98 1.17 -3.03
CA LEU A 203 8.32 -0.10 -2.79
C LEU A 203 6.90 0.07 -2.20
N LEU A 204 6.66 1.14 -1.44
CA LEU A 204 5.31 1.52 -1.02
C LEU A 204 4.44 1.86 -2.24
N THR A 205 5.00 2.58 -3.22
CA THR A 205 4.28 2.97 -4.44
C THR A 205 3.98 1.78 -5.36
N TYR A 206 4.85 0.77 -5.33
CA TYR A 206 4.60 -0.53 -5.99
C TYR A 206 3.66 -1.45 -5.18
N GLY A 207 3.25 -1.09 -3.96
CA GLY A 207 2.38 -1.91 -3.13
C GLY A 207 1.06 -2.30 -3.80
N GLY A 208 0.39 -3.36 -3.30
CA GLY A 208 -0.87 -3.90 -3.84
C GLY A 208 -0.74 -5.24 -4.55
N TRP A 209 0.44 -5.60 -5.08
CA TRP A 209 0.67 -6.90 -5.70
C TRP A 209 0.50 -8.09 -4.72
N ASN A 210 0.69 -7.88 -3.44
CA ASN A 210 0.45 -8.89 -2.40
C ASN A 210 -1.03 -9.34 -2.37
N GLU A 211 -1.96 -8.42 -2.58
CA GLU A 211 -3.39 -8.73 -2.67
C GLU A 211 -3.73 -9.46 -3.99
N ALA A 212 -3.05 -9.10 -5.09
CA ALA A 212 -3.20 -9.77 -6.38
C ALA A 212 -2.81 -11.26 -6.32
N ALA A 213 -1.87 -11.64 -5.47
CA ALA A 213 -1.46 -13.03 -5.31
C ALA A 213 -2.61 -13.94 -4.81
N TYR A 214 -3.59 -13.39 -4.07
CA TYR A 214 -4.77 -14.13 -3.59
C TYR A 214 -5.76 -14.50 -4.70
N LEU A 215 -5.63 -13.89 -5.88
CA LEU A 215 -6.43 -14.24 -7.06
C LEU A 215 -5.99 -15.53 -7.74
N ALA A 216 -4.93 -16.20 -7.27
CA ALA A 216 -4.38 -17.42 -7.87
C ALA A 216 -5.43 -18.52 -8.05
N GLY A 217 -6.42 -18.62 -7.16
CA GLY A 217 -7.53 -19.57 -7.25
C GLY A 217 -8.53 -19.28 -8.38
N GLU A 218 -8.59 -18.06 -8.89
CA GLU A 218 -9.53 -17.59 -9.91
C GLU A 218 -8.92 -17.55 -11.32
N VAL A 219 -7.61 -17.75 -11.43
CA VAL A 219 -6.86 -17.70 -12.69
C VAL A 219 -7.02 -19.01 -13.47
N ARG A 220 -7.31 -18.92 -14.75
CA ARG A 220 -7.32 -20.07 -15.67
C ARG A 220 -5.90 -20.61 -15.83
N ASP A 221 -5.70 -21.91 -15.63
CA ASP A 221 -4.39 -22.58 -15.68
C ASP A 221 -3.33 -21.83 -14.82
N PRO A 222 -3.49 -21.82 -13.48
CA PRO A 222 -2.66 -21.00 -12.59
C PRO A 222 -1.18 -21.37 -12.65
N ARG A 223 -0.83 -22.63 -12.97
CA ARG A 223 0.57 -23.07 -13.11
C ARG A 223 1.32 -22.31 -14.19
N ARG A 224 0.66 -21.98 -15.29
CA ARG A 224 1.26 -21.32 -16.46
C ARG A 224 1.02 -19.80 -16.44
N ASN A 225 -0.18 -19.38 -16.10
CA ASN A 225 -0.61 -17.99 -16.27
C ASN A 225 -0.25 -17.12 -15.08
N MET A 226 -0.09 -17.66 -13.86
CA MET A 226 0.20 -16.85 -12.67
C MET A 226 1.51 -16.06 -12.79
N ILE A 227 2.60 -16.71 -13.27
CA ILE A 227 3.87 -16.01 -13.54
C ILE A 227 3.66 -14.88 -14.56
N ARG A 228 2.96 -15.18 -15.66
CA ARG A 228 2.76 -14.22 -16.75
C ARG A 228 1.93 -13.03 -16.30
N ILE A 229 0.91 -13.26 -15.47
CA ILE A 229 0.06 -12.23 -14.91
C ILE A 229 0.87 -11.34 -13.96
N LEU A 230 1.59 -11.92 -13.01
CA LEU A 230 2.36 -11.16 -12.02
C LEU A 230 3.51 -10.40 -12.66
N VAL A 231 4.35 -11.09 -13.44
CA VAL A 231 5.50 -10.44 -14.11
C VAL A 231 5.03 -9.44 -15.15
N GLY A 232 4.05 -9.78 -15.97
CA GLY A 232 3.51 -8.88 -17.00
C GLY A 232 2.84 -7.65 -16.41
N GLY A 233 2.04 -7.82 -15.34
CA GLY A 233 1.38 -6.71 -14.66
C GLY A 233 2.37 -5.77 -13.99
N ILE A 234 3.32 -6.30 -13.20
CA ILE A 234 4.33 -5.46 -12.53
C ILE A 234 5.28 -4.82 -13.56
N LEU A 235 5.63 -5.52 -14.65
CA LEU A 235 6.43 -4.94 -15.72
C LEU A 235 5.70 -3.77 -16.40
N ALA A 236 4.42 -3.94 -16.70
CA ALA A 236 3.60 -2.85 -17.26
C ALA A 236 3.55 -1.63 -16.34
N VAL A 237 3.37 -1.85 -15.03
CA VAL A 237 3.42 -0.77 -14.04
C VAL A 237 4.81 -0.14 -13.98
N THR A 238 5.88 -0.95 -14.00
CA THR A 238 7.26 -0.45 -13.98
C THR A 238 7.53 0.45 -15.18
N VAL A 239 7.13 0.03 -16.39
CA VAL A 239 7.27 0.85 -17.60
C VAL A 239 6.49 2.16 -17.47
N LEU A 240 5.24 2.10 -17.02
CA LEU A 240 4.44 3.29 -16.80
C LEU A 240 5.07 4.25 -15.76
N TYR A 241 5.53 3.72 -14.62
CA TYR A 241 6.17 4.52 -13.58
C TYR A 241 7.49 5.14 -14.06
N LEU A 242 8.27 4.41 -14.88
CA LEU A 242 9.47 4.96 -15.49
C LEU A 242 9.13 6.10 -16.47
N LEU A 243 8.12 5.94 -17.32
CA LEU A 243 7.68 6.99 -18.24
C LEU A 243 7.18 8.23 -17.50
N VAL A 244 6.40 8.06 -16.44
CA VAL A 244 5.93 9.16 -15.58
C VAL A 244 7.10 9.86 -14.90
N ASN A 245 8.05 9.13 -14.35
CA ASN A 245 9.22 9.70 -13.68
C ASN A 245 10.20 10.36 -14.66
N LEU A 246 10.32 9.84 -15.88
CA LEU A 246 11.04 10.53 -16.97
C LEU A 246 10.35 11.86 -17.34
N GLY A 247 9.02 11.88 -17.37
CA GLY A 247 8.24 13.11 -17.56
C GLY A 247 8.50 14.13 -16.45
N TYR A 248 8.51 13.70 -15.18
CA TYR A 248 8.85 14.58 -14.06
C TYR A 248 10.28 15.13 -14.17
N LEU A 249 11.25 14.27 -14.48
CA LEU A 249 12.64 14.69 -14.66
C LEU A 249 12.81 15.66 -15.83
N ALA A 250 12.12 15.43 -16.94
CA ALA A 250 12.18 16.29 -18.10
C ALA A 250 11.60 17.68 -17.84
N ALA A 251 10.42 17.75 -17.20
CA ALA A 251 9.71 19.00 -16.98
C ALA A 251 10.24 19.81 -15.78
N LEU A 252 10.62 19.15 -14.68
CA LEU A 252 10.96 19.81 -13.42
C LEU A 252 12.44 19.68 -13.04
N GLY A 253 13.13 18.70 -13.60
CA GLY A 253 14.45 18.31 -13.12
C GLY A 253 14.44 17.75 -11.69
N LEU A 254 15.56 17.15 -11.26
CA LEU A 254 15.66 16.54 -9.92
C LEU A 254 15.52 17.60 -8.82
N GLY A 255 16.04 18.81 -9.02
CA GLY A 255 15.95 19.93 -8.07
C GLY A 255 14.53 20.43 -7.87
N GLY A 256 13.77 20.61 -8.97
CA GLY A 256 12.36 21.03 -8.89
C GLY A 256 11.48 19.95 -8.22
N MET A 257 11.74 18.69 -8.51
CA MET A 257 11.02 17.58 -7.87
C MET A 257 11.23 17.56 -6.34
N ARG A 258 12.47 17.80 -5.85
CA ARG A 258 12.81 17.82 -4.42
C ARG A 258 12.00 18.84 -3.62
N GLN A 259 11.70 19.97 -4.23
CA GLN A 259 10.99 21.10 -3.58
C GLN A 259 9.47 20.97 -3.68
N SER A 260 8.98 20.08 -4.54
CA SER A 260 7.56 19.94 -4.83
C SER A 260 6.80 19.18 -3.75
N LYS A 261 5.67 19.71 -3.30
CA LYS A 261 4.69 19.03 -2.44
C LYS A 261 3.64 18.26 -3.25
N ALA A 262 3.37 18.70 -4.49
CA ALA A 262 2.38 18.12 -5.40
C ALA A 262 2.99 18.03 -6.82
N VAL A 263 3.97 17.12 -6.98
CA VAL A 263 4.85 17.04 -8.15
C VAL A 263 4.10 16.93 -9.49
N ALA A 264 2.95 16.27 -9.51
CA ALA A 264 2.15 16.16 -10.71
C ALA A 264 1.43 17.48 -11.07
N ALA A 265 0.97 18.24 -10.08
CA ALA A 265 0.39 19.56 -10.31
C ALA A 265 1.45 20.55 -10.82
N ASP A 266 2.66 20.52 -10.24
CA ASP A 266 3.76 21.37 -10.68
C ASP A 266 4.20 21.06 -12.12
N LEU A 267 4.30 19.78 -12.49
CA LEU A 267 4.55 19.40 -13.89
C LEU A 267 3.45 19.95 -14.80
N MET A 268 2.18 19.75 -14.42
CA MET A 268 1.06 20.22 -15.24
C MET A 268 1.01 21.74 -15.36
N ARG A 269 1.47 22.46 -14.34
CA ARG A 269 1.61 23.92 -14.38
C ARG A 269 2.60 24.36 -15.46
N VAL A 270 3.69 23.59 -15.61
CA VAL A 270 4.69 23.82 -16.67
C VAL A 270 4.13 23.48 -18.07
N VAL A 271 3.40 22.37 -18.20
CA VAL A 271 2.93 21.84 -19.50
C VAL A 271 1.69 22.55 -20.03
N THR A 272 0.70 22.79 -19.17
CA THR A 272 -0.64 23.28 -19.57
C THR A 272 -1.10 24.52 -18.79
N GLY A 273 -0.25 25.03 -17.91
CA GLY A 273 -0.57 26.17 -17.05
C GLY A 273 -1.49 25.80 -15.88
N GLU A 274 -1.99 26.81 -15.18
CA GLU A 274 -2.73 26.67 -13.91
C GLU A 274 -4.01 25.84 -14.06
N LYS A 275 -4.74 26.00 -15.16
CA LYS A 275 -5.99 25.25 -15.40
C LYS A 275 -5.77 23.74 -15.47
N GLY A 276 -4.68 23.32 -16.12
CA GLY A 276 -4.32 21.90 -16.18
C GLY A 276 -3.84 21.35 -14.83
N ALA A 277 -3.09 22.15 -14.08
CA ALA A 277 -2.67 21.79 -12.73
C ALA A 277 -3.87 21.57 -11.80
N LEU A 278 -4.86 22.45 -11.82
CA LEU A 278 -6.10 22.31 -11.04
C LEU A 278 -6.93 21.09 -11.47
N LEU A 279 -7.07 20.84 -12.77
CA LEU A 279 -7.79 19.66 -13.26
C LEU A 279 -7.12 18.37 -12.78
N LEU A 280 -5.78 18.29 -12.88
CA LEU A 280 -5.06 17.14 -12.40
C LEU A 280 -5.14 16.99 -10.89
N ALA A 281 -5.04 18.09 -10.14
CA ALA A 281 -5.21 18.07 -8.69
C ALA A 281 -6.59 17.49 -8.31
N LEU A 282 -7.66 17.84 -9.02
CA LEU A 282 -8.98 17.27 -8.81
C LEU A 282 -9.00 15.76 -9.08
N ILE A 283 -8.39 15.30 -10.17
CA ILE A 283 -8.30 13.86 -10.51
C ILE A 283 -7.56 13.10 -9.41
N VAL A 284 -6.43 13.64 -8.93
CA VAL A 284 -5.65 13.01 -7.84
C VAL A 284 -6.45 12.99 -6.53
N CYS A 285 -7.16 14.07 -6.20
CA CYS A 285 -8.06 14.12 -5.04
C CYS A 285 -9.10 12.98 -5.08
N LEU A 286 -9.78 12.82 -6.20
CA LEU A 286 -10.78 11.76 -6.36
C LEU A 286 -10.16 10.37 -6.28
N ALA A 287 -8.99 10.16 -6.89
CA ALA A 287 -8.26 8.90 -6.82
C ALA A 287 -7.81 8.58 -5.38
N ALA A 288 -7.29 9.56 -4.66
CA ALA A 288 -6.87 9.40 -3.27
C ALA A 288 -8.06 9.08 -2.35
N LEU A 289 -9.19 9.80 -2.49
CA LEU A 289 -10.41 9.50 -1.73
C LEU A 289 -10.94 8.10 -2.01
N THR A 290 -10.90 7.65 -3.27
CA THR A 290 -11.31 6.29 -3.64
C THR A 290 -10.41 5.25 -2.97
N THR A 291 -9.09 5.48 -2.93
CA THR A 291 -8.13 4.60 -2.26
C THR A 291 -8.34 4.58 -0.75
N VAL A 292 -8.56 5.75 -0.11
CA VAL A 292 -8.88 5.85 1.33
C VAL A 292 -10.18 5.09 1.63
N ASN A 293 -11.20 5.27 0.81
CA ASN A 293 -12.49 4.59 0.98
C ASN A 293 -12.35 3.06 0.91
N ALA A 294 -11.64 2.55 -0.09
CA ALA A 294 -11.36 1.12 -0.22
C ALA A 294 -10.57 0.58 0.99
N ALA A 295 -9.57 1.32 1.47
CA ALA A 295 -8.79 0.95 2.65
C ALA A 295 -9.63 0.95 3.94
N ILE A 296 -10.54 1.92 4.13
CA ILE A 296 -11.48 1.96 5.25
C ILE A 296 -12.41 0.75 5.21
N PHE A 297 -12.98 0.46 4.04
CA PHE A 297 -13.92 -0.62 3.83
C PHE A 297 -13.30 -2.00 4.08
N THR A 298 -12.11 -2.27 3.52
CA THR A 298 -11.43 -3.56 3.67
C THR A 298 -10.86 -3.74 5.07
N GLY A 299 -10.24 -2.70 5.64
CA GLY A 299 -9.66 -2.73 6.97
C GLY A 299 -10.69 -2.98 8.07
N ALA A 300 -11.90 -2.40 7.97
CA ALA A 300 -12.96 -2.66 8.93
C ALA A 300 -13.41 -4.12 8.95
N ARG A 301 -13.38 -4.82 7.80
CA ARG A 301 -13.72 -6.25 7.72
C ARG A 301 -12.66 -7.13 8.36
N THR A 302 -11.39 -6.79 8.22
CA THR A 302 -10.31 -7.51 8.91
C THR A 302 -10.37 -7.31 10.42
N ASN A 303 -10.70 -6.08 10.88
CA ASN A 303 -10.92 -5.79 12.29
C ASN A 303 -12.15 -6.50 12.86
N TYR A 304 -13.22 -6.63 12.07
CA TYR A 304 -14.39 -7.42 12.41
C TYR A 304 -14.04 -8.92 12.60
N ALA A 305 -13.25 -9.50 11.71
CA ALA A 305 -12.79 -10.88 11.82
C ALA A 305 -11.93 -11.07 13.09
N LEU A 306 -11.01 -10.14 13.39
CA LEU A 306 -10.25 -10.13 14.64
C LEU A 306 -11.16 -10.13 15.88
N GLY A 307 -12.24 -9.36 15.83
CA GLY A 307 -13.22 -9.29 16.91
C GLY A 307 -14.01 -10.60 17.12
N ARG A 308 -14.12 -11.42 16.09
CA ARG A 308 -14.73 -12.76 16.20
C ARG A 308 -13.76 -13.83 16.72
N ASP A 309 -12.48 -13.68 16.42
CA ASP A 309 -11.46 -14.66 16.80
C ASP A 309 -10.98 -14.49 18.24
N PHE A 310 -11.07 -13.26 18.81
CA PHE A 310 -10.54 -12.95 20.13
C PHE A 310 -11.55 -12.22 21.03
N ALA A 311 -11.87 -12.80 22.18
CA ALA A 311 -12.83 -12.24 23.14
C ALA A 311 -12.48 -10.82 23.62
N LEU A 312 -11.18 -10.48 23.66
CA LEU A 312 -10.72 -9.13 24.01
C LEU A 312 -11.28 -8.06 23.06
N PHE A 313 -11.47 -8.42 21.79
CA PHE A 313 -11.95 -7.54 20.73
C PHE A 313 -13.40 -7.84 20.30
N ALA A 314 -14.15 -8.61 21.10
CA ALA A 314 -15.51 -9.06 20.75
C ALA A 314 -16.46 -7.93 20.30
N ARG A 315 -16.28 -6.71 20.84
CA ARG A 315 -17.07 -5.52 20.41
C ARG A 315 -16.86 -5.15 18.95
N LEU A 316 -15.68 -5.47 18.36
CA LEU A 316 -15.41 -5.24 16.94
C LEU A 316 -16.09 -6.28 16.06
N GLY A 317 -16.34 -7.48 16.61
CA GLY A 317 -17.04 -8.58 15.95
C GLY A 317 -18.57 -8.42 15.88
N SER A 318 -19.11 -7.23 16.16
CA SER A 318 -20.53 -6.93 16.02
C SER A 318 -20.84 -6.40 14.61
N TRP A 319 -21.92 -6.93 14.02
CA TRP A 319 -22.42 -6.48 12.73
C TRP A 319 -23.66 -5.62 12.92
N ARG A 320 -23.68 -4.42 12.36
CA ARG A 320 -24.81 -3.51 12.41
C ARG A 320 -25.75 -3.81 11.23
N GLU A 321 -27.00 -4.16 11.51
CA GLU A 321 -28.00 -4.46 10.48
C GLU A 321 -28.37 -3.22 9.67
N ALA A 322 -28.58 -2.08 10.33
CA ALA A 322 -28.80 -0.81 9.68
C ALA A 322 -27.51 -0.38 8.93
N GLY A 323 -27.51 -0.50 7.61
CA GLY A 323 -26.37 -0.21 6.77
C GLY A 323 -25.49 -1.43 6.41
N SER A 324 -25.75 -2.59 7.02
CA SER A 324 -25.00 -3.85 6.77
C SER A 324 -23.48 -3.69 6.85
N THR A 325 -22.99 -3.17 7.98
CA THR A 325 -21.58 -2.81 8.18
C THR A 325 -21.05 -3.22 9.55
N PRO A 326 -19.71 -3.46 9.68
CA PRO A 326 -19.08 -3.67 10.97
C PRO A 326 -18.85 -2.31 11.68
N GLY A 327 -19.91 -1.69 12.19
CA GLY A 327 -19.94 -0.30 12.64
C GLY A 327 -18.86 0.03 13.68
N ASN A 328 -18.68 -0.81 14.72
CA ASN A 328 -17.66 -0.57 15.76
C ASN A 328 -16.23 -0.65 15.19
N ALA A 329 -15.96 -1.56 14.26
CA ALA A 329 -14.67 -1.69 13.61
C ALA A 329 -14.36 -0.47 12.73
N LEU A 330 -15.37 0.05 12.00
CA LEU A 330 -15.26 1.27 11.20
C LEU A 330 -14.94 2.49 12.06
N LEU A 331 -15.69 2.70 13.15
CA LEU A 331 -15.49 3.85 14.04
C LEU A 331 -14.14 3.80 14.74
N LEU A 332 -13.71 2.64 15.23
CA LEU A 332 -12.39 2.51 15.86
C LEU A 332 -11.28 2.81 14.86
N GLN A 333 -11.34 2.21 13.67
CA GLN A 333 -10.34 2.44 12.61
C GLN A 333 -10.29 3.90 12.16
N GLY A 334 -11.45 4.52 11.95
CA GLY A 334 -11.56 5.93 11.59
C GLY A 334 -11.02 6.85 12.69
N ALA A 335 -11.30 6.55 13.95
CA ALA A 335 -10.79 7.31 15.09
C ALA A 335 -9.26 7.23 15.20
N ILE A 336 -8.68 6.02 15.03
CA ILE A 336 -7.22 5.84 15.02
C ILE A 336 -6.60 6.60 13.84
N ALA A 337 -7.16 6.47 12.64
CA ALA A 337 -6.65 7.17 11.46
C ALA A 337 -6.73 8.70 11.62
N ALA A 338 -7.83 9.23 12.16
CA ALA A 338 -7.98 10.66 12.44
C ALA A 338 -6.97 11.14 13.50
N ALA A 339 -6.74 10.35 14.56
CA ALA A 339 -5.71 10.65 15.56
C ALA A 339 -4.30 10.66 14.94
N LEU A 340 -3.99 9.72 14.04
CA LEU A 340 -2.72 9.70 13.32
C LEU A 340 -2.56 10.94 12.42
N VAL A 341 -3.61 11.37 11.72
CA VAL A 341 -3.60 12.61 10.93
C VAL A 341 -3.33 13.82 11.85
N LEU A 342 -3.98 13.88 13.00
CA LEU A 342 -3.76 14.96 13.97
C LEU A 342 -2.29 14.99 14.45
N VAL A 343 -1.74 13.86 14.85
CA VAL A 343 -0.32 13.77 15.29
C VAL A 343 0.62 14.14 14.14
N ALA A 344 0.39 13.63 12.95
CA ALA A 344 1.22 13.94 11.78
C ALA A 344 1.12 15.41 11.33
N SER A 345 0.04 16.12 11.68
CA SER A 345 -0.10 17.55 11.38
C SER A 345 0.94 18.45 12.08
N PHE A 346 1.64 17.93 13.08
CA PHE A 346 2.74 18.61 13.76
C PHE A 346 4.11 18.32 13.14
N THR A 347 4.17 17.46 12.10
CA THR A 347 5.39 17.19 11.34
C THR A 347 5.44 18.03 10.06
N PRO A 348 6.62 18.26 9.47
CA PRO A 348 6.74 19.04 8.23
C PRO A 348 6.02 18.41 7.03
N ASP A 349 5.97 17.07 6.95
CA ASP A 349 5.26 16.29 5.92
C ASP A 349 4.52 15.09 6.53
N GLY A 350 3.19 15.21 6.60
CA GLY A 350 2.33 14.20 7.19
C GLY A 350 2.35 12.87 6.45
N PHE A 351 2.49 12.88 5.12
CA PHE A 351 2.64 11.64 4.34
C PHE A 351 3.90 10.87 4.75
N SER A 352 5.06 11.54 4.76
CA SER A 352 6.33 10.93 5.17
C SER A 352 6.30 10.44 6.62
N ALA A 353 5.65 11.20 7.52
CA ALA A 353 5.48 10.79 8.92
C ALA A 353 4.67 9.48 9.04
N MET A 354 3.61 9.32 8.26
CA MET A 354 2.80 8.10 8.26
C MET A 354 3.52 6.92 7.63
N VAL A 355 4.32 7.16 6.59
CA VAL A 355 5.20 6.12 6.01
C VAL A 355 6.26 5.70 7.04
N ALA A 356 6.90 6.65 7.73
CA ALA A 356 7.85 6.38 8.80
C ALA A 356 7.22 5.56 9.94
N TYR A 357 5.98 5.84 10.31
CA TYR A 357 5.21 5.11 11.32
C TYR A 357 4.93 3.66 10.92
N THR A 358 4.56 3.44 9.65
CA THR A 358 4.12 2.13 9.17
C THR A 358 5.25 1.23 8.68
N ALA A 359 6.27 1.80 8.04
CA ALA A 359 7.28 1.05 7.29
C ALA A 359 8.00 -0.04 8.12
N PRO A 360 8.52 0.21 9.34
CA PRO A 360 9.24 -0.82 10.08
C PRO A 360 8.34 -2.00 10.45
N VAL A 361 7.07 -1.74 10.76
CA VAL A 361 6.07 -2.76 11.09
C VAL A 361 5.68 -3.56 9.85
N PHE A 362 5.45 -2.87 8.74
CA PHE A 362 5.13 -3.47 7.46
C PHE A 362 6.24 -4.42 6.98
N TRP A 363 7.49 -3.95 6.95
CA TRP A 363 8.63 -4.75 6.50
C TRP A 363 8.93 -5.93 7.44
N THR A 364 8.65 -5.80 8.75
CA THR A 364 8.75 -6.92 9.69
C THR A 364 7.81 -8.05 9.27
N PHE A 365 6.55 -7.77 8.99
CA PHE A 365 5.60 -8.82 8.64
C PHE A 365 5.78 -9.33 7.21
N PHE A 366 6.23 -8.49 6.28
CA PHE A 366 6.60 -8.95 4.94
C PHE A 366 7.78 -9.93 4.99
N LEU A 367 8.81 -9.63 5.80
CA LEU A 367 9.91 -10.55 6.03
C LEU A 367 9.45 -11.87 6.65
N LEU A 368 8.67 -11.80 7.73
CA LEU A 368 8.15 -13.00 8.39
C LEU A 368 7.30 -13.83 7.43
N THR A 369 6.42 -13.19 6.65
CA THR A 369 5.62 -13.89 5.64
C THR A 369 6.50 -14.55 4.57
N GLY A 370 7.52 -13.87 4.06
CA GLY A 370 8.48 -14.46 3.13
C GLY A 370 9.21 -15.68 3.70
N LEU A 371 9.57 -15.63 4.99
CA LEU A 371 10.23 -16.74 5.68
C LEU A 371 9.31 -17.97 5.83
N THR A 372 7.98 -17.80 5.91
CA THR A 372 7.05 -18.95 5.96
C THR A 372 7.16 -19.85 4.73
N LEU A 373 7.53 -19.31 3.55
CA LEU A 373 7.70 -20.12 2.36
C LEU A 373 8.80 -21.18 2.53
N PHE A 374 9.92 -20.83 3.17
CA PHE A 374 10.99 -21.79 3.45
C PHE A 374 10.52 -22.87 4.44
N MET A 375 9.75 -22.45 5.46
CA MET A 375 9.20 -23.38 6.45
C MET A 375 8.23 -24.37 5.81
N PHE A 376 7.31 -23.89 4.94
CA PHE A 376 6.34 -24.75 4.26
C PHE A 376 7.01 -25.66 3.23
N ARG A 377 8.06 -25.22 2.53
CA ARG A 377 8.81 -26.09 1.65
C ARG A 377 9.58 -27.17 2.40
N ARG A 378 10.11 -26.85 3.60
CA ARG A 378 10.82 -27.83 4.45
C ARG A 378 9.87 -28.85 5.08
N ALA A 379 8.66 -28.44 5.43
CA ALA A 379 7.64 -29.33 5.99
C ALA A 379 7.11 -30.37 4.99
N GLY A 380 7.32 -30.16 3.69
CA GLY A 380 6.84 -31.05 2.63
C GLY A 380 5.35 -30.83 2.31
N GLY A 381 4.67 -31.89 1.89
CA GLY A 381 3.27 -31.88 1.48
C GLY A 381 3.07 -31.88 -0.04
N ASP A 382 1.81 -31.84 -0.48
CA ASP A 382 1.45 -31.86 -1.88
C ASP A 382 2.03 -30.66 -2.65
N PRO A 383 2.49 -30.87 -3.90
CA PRO A 383 3.03 -29.79 -4.70
C PRO A 383 1.95 -28.75 -5.00
N PRO A 384 2.20 -27.46 -4.70
CA PRO A 384 1.23 -26.40 -4.98
C PRO A 384 1.01 -26.25 -6.49
N ALA A 385 -0.11 -25.64 -6.88
CA ALA A 385 -0.42 -25.33 -8.27
C ALA A 385 0.64 -24.43 -8.91
N PHE A 386 1.25 -23.55 -8.12
CA PHE A 386 2.33 -22.66 -8.53
C PHE A 386 3.55 -22.80 -7.60
N ARG A 387 4.77 -22.80 -8.18
CA ARG A 387 6.05 -22.78 -7.46
C ARG A 387 6.92 -21.64 -7.93
N VAL A 388 7.53 -20.92 -6.99
CA VAL A 388 8.49 -19.84 -7.28
C VAL A 388 9.65 -20.41 -8.12
N PRO A 389 9.94 -19.80 -9.27
CA PRO A 389 11.12 -20.14 -10.08
C PRO A 389 12.41 -19.73 -9.35
N LEU A 390 13.55 -20.31 -9.77
CA LEU A 390 14.87 -19.97 -9.23
C LEU A 390 14.96 -20.04 -7.69
N TYR A 391 14.26 -21.00 -7.08
CA TYR A 391 14.40 -21.24 -5.64
C TYR A 391 15.80 -21.76 -5.30
N PRO A 392 16.47 -21.27 -4.23
CA PRO A 392 15.97 -20.34 -3.22
C PRO A 392 16.27 -18.84 -3.51
N VAL A 393 16.85 -18.51 -4.67
CA VAL A 393 17.38 -17.17 -4.98
C VAL A 393 16.28 -16.09 -4.89
N VAL A 394 15.13 -16.29 -5.55
CA VAL A 394 14.05 -15.29 -5.55
C VAL A 394 13.49 -15.04 -4.14
N PRO A 395 13.12 -16.07 -3.34
CA PRO A 395 12.70 -15.82 -1.95
C PRO A 395 13.78 -15.21 -1.07
N LEU A 396 15.07 -15.55 -1.26
CA LEU A 396 16.17 -14.94 -0.52
C LEU A 396 16.35 -13.46 -0.90
N ALA A 397 16.25 -13.12 -2.19
CA ALA A 397 16.30 -11.73 -2.65
C ALA A 397 15.16 -10.91 -2.04
N PHE A 398 13.93 -11.45 -2.03
CA PHE A 398 12.79 -10.79 -1.39
C PHE A 398 13.00 -10.60 0.12
N CYS A 399 13.34 -11.66 0.85
CA CYS A 399 13.57 -11.57 2.30
C CYS A 399 14.77 -10.67 2.64
N GLY A 400 15.85 -10.71 1.86
CA GLY A 400 16.98 -9.82 2.01
C GLY A 400 16.63 -8.35 1.81
N THR A 401 15.78 -8.07 0.80
CA THR A 401 15.26 -6.71 0.61
C THR A 401 14.35 -6.29 1.76
N CYS A 402 13.44 -7.15 2.23
CA CYS A 402 12.61 -6.84 3.39
C CYS A 402 13.44 -6.54 4.64
N ALA A 403 14.50 -7.31 4.89
CA ALA A 403 15.44 -7.09 6.01
C ALA A 403 16.19 -5.76 5.86
N TYR A 404 16.64 -5.43 4.64
CA TYR A 404 17.29 -4.15 4.36
C TYR A 404 16.32 -2.97 4.51
N MET A 405 15.06 -3.10 4.08
CA MET A 405 14.04 -2.08 4.26
C MET A 405 13.69 -1.89 5.74
N LEU A 406 13.60 -2.97 6.50
CA LEU A 406 13.41 -2.90 7.95
C LEU A 406 14.57 -2.15 8.62
N TYR A 407 15.81 -2.52 8.29
CA TYR A 407 17.00 -1.83 8.77
C TYR A 407 16.98 -0.33 8.41
N SER A 408 16.68 0.00 7.15
CA SER A 408 16.61 1.38 6.66
C SER A 408 15.50 2.17 7.36
N SER A 409 14.33 1.55 7.59
CA SER A 409 13.21 2.17 8.30
C SER A 409 13.56 2.51 9.76
N VAL A 410 14.28 1.62 10.45
CA VAL A 410 14.70 1.86 11.83
C VAL A 410 15.83 2.90 11.89
N ASN A 411 16.80 2.84 10.97
CA ASN A 411 17.88 3.82 10.92
C ASN A 411 17.43 5.22 10.50
N TYR A 412 16.25 5.34 9.89
CA TYR A 412 15.66 6.64 9.57
C TYR A 412 15.55 7.56 10.80
N VAL A 413 15.36 6.99 11.98
CA VAL A 413 15.39 7.73 13.26
C VAL A 413 16.70 8.52 13.45
N ARG A 414 17.83 8.02 12.91
CA ARG A 414 19.14 8.66 13.07
C ARG A 414 19.37 9.83 12.10
N PHE A 415 18.74 9.80 10.94
CA PHE A 415 18.97 10.78 9.87
C PHE A 415 17.91 11.89 9.82
N ALA A 416 16.71 11.62 10.35
CA ALA A 416 15.63 12.59 10.41
C ALA A 416 15.01 12.57 11.81
N VAL A 417 15.56 13.39 12.70
CA VAL A 417 15.09 13.53 14.09
C VAL A 417 13.58 13.78 14.17
N GLU A 418 13.03 14.47 13.16
CA GLU A 418 11.61 14.82 13.05
C GLU A 418 10.69 13.60 12.87
N PHE A 419 11.20 12.49 12.28
CA PHE A 419 10.43 11.28 12.04
C PHE A 419 10.78 10.12 12.98
N GLY A 420 11.71 10.34 13.91
CA GLY A 420 12.10 9.33 14.90
C GLY A 420 10.96 8.91 15.81
N VAL A 421 10.14 9.86 16.23
CA VAL A 421 8.96 9.61 17.09
C VAL A 421 7.93 8.72 16.36
N PRO A 422 7.50 8.99 15.12
CA PRO A 422 6.63 8.09 14.35
C PRO A 422 7.15 6.67 14.23
N VAL A 423 8.43 6.47 13.89
CA VAL A 423 9.04 5.12 13.77
C VAL A 423 8.96 4.36 15.09
N LEU A 424 9.38 5.00 16.18
CA LEU A 424 9.36 4.38 17.50
C LEU A 424 7.92 4.08 17.96
N ALA A 425 6.98 5.00 17.72
CA ALA A 425 5.58 4.79 18.04
C ALA A 425 5.01 3.55 17.33
N GLY A 426 5.28 3.38 16.04
CA GLY A 426 4.86 2.20 15.28
C GLY A 426 5.39 0.90 15.87
N LEU A 427 6.70 0.86 16.20
CA LEU A 427 7.33 -0.31 16.81
C LEU A 427 6.79 -0.60 18.22
N VAL A 428 6.63 0.42 19.07
CA VAL A 428 6.08 0.27 20.43
C VAL A 428 4.67 -0.26 20.39
N ILE A 429 3.82 0.26 19.49
CA ILE A 429 2.44 -0.20 19.33
C ILE A 429 2.42 -1.64 18.82
N MET A 430 3.27 -2.01 17.86
CA MET A 430 3.40 -3.40 17.40
C MET A 430 3.78 -4.32 18.57
N LEU A 431 4.81 -3.97 19.34
CA LEU A 431 5.29 -4.78 20.46
C LEU A 431 4.27 -4.88 21.60
N ALA A 432 3.42 -3.86 21.80
CA ALA A 432 2.30 -3.90 22.73
C ALA A 432 1.29 -5.03 22.40
N GLY A 433 1.25 -5.49 21.17
CA GLY A 433 0.48 -6.68 20.77
C GLY A 433 0.93 -7.96 21.48
N ILE A 434 2.19 -8.07 21.91
CA ILE A 434 2.72 -9.26 22.59
C ILE A 434 2.05 -9.46 23.97
N PRO A 435 2.09 -8.53 24.92
CA PRO A 435 1.40 -8.68 26.18
C PRO A 435 -0.14 -8.78 26.02
N LEU A 436 -0.71 -8.06 25.04
CA LEU A 436 -2.13 -8.17 24.76
C LEU A 436 -2.55 -9.58 24.31
N TYR A 437 -1.72 -10.29 23.56
CA TYR A 437 -1.97 -11.70 23.21
C TYR A 437 -2.12 -12.60 24.44
N PHE A 438 -1.24 -12.44 25.43
CA PHE A 438 -1.31 -13.24 26.66
C PHE A 438 -2.57 -12.91 27.48
N LEU A 439 -3.04 -11.65 27.44
CA LEU A 439 -4.29 -11.25 28.07
C LEU A 439 -5.52 -11.80 27.31
N ALA A 440 -5.47 -11.78 25.97
CA ALA A 440 -6.54 -12.32 25.13
C ALA A 440 -6.69 -13.84 25.25
N ARG A 441 -5.59 -14.57 25.44
CA ARG A 441 -5.56 -16.04 25.59
C ARG A 441 -6.12 -16.53 26.93
N ARG A 442 -6.04 -15.71 28.00
CA ARG A 442 -6.51 -16.10 29.35
C ARG A 442 -8.03 -16.19 29.50
N LYS A 443 -8.80 -15.72 28.51
CA LYS A 443 -10.29 -15.70 28.53
C LYS A 443 -10.93 -16.68 27.55
N ALA A 444 -10.16 -17.52 26.87
CA ALA A 444 -10.63 -18.64 26.07
C ALA A 444 -10.42 -19.96 26.81
#